data_d1f4b060c6ae30363fc914274a6f1bf4
#
_entry.id   d1f4b060c6ae30363fc914274a6f1bf4
#
_cell.length_a   1.000
_cell.length_b   1.000
_cell.length_c   1.000
_cell.angle_alpha   90.00
_cell.angle_beta   90.00
_cell.angle_gamma   90.00
#
_symmetry.space_group_name_H-M   'P 1'
#
loop_
_entity.id
_entity.type
_entity.pdbx_description
1 polymer ?
#
loop_
_entity_poly.entity_id
_entity_poly.type
_entity_poly.pdbx_seq_one_letter_code
_entity_poly.pdbx_strand_id
1 'polypeptide(L)'
;MPNIITATQLRDVLGVSDSLFNDAYLNSIIESAEQSILPLLTAYQSAVTSYRVKLGKIIFTTQRPNFMVKDQSVVITGCGSVNGTYTINDYNSTAYEIAADTADPDLTIQPIIPAGKATIAAAITLYAGVPAVENALLNVSNEIFQSITAAGGQIEGVDFAPAPFRMSRALYTKVSALLSEYTDVETFAQ
;
A
#
# COMPACT_ATOMS: atom_id res chain seq x y z
N MET A 1 -12.49 4.59 -1.98
CA MET A 1 -12.26 5.82 -2.79
C MET A 1 -10.76 6.02 -2.90
N PRO A 2 -10.25 6.31 -4.09
CA PRO A 2 -8.83 6.60 -4.27
C PRO A 2 -8.41 7.82 -3.45
N ASN A 3 -7.15 7.83 -3.02
CA ASN A 3 -6.68 8.78 -2.01
C ASN A 3 -5.59 9.73 -2.54
N ILE A 4 -4.90 9.36 -3.61
CA ILE A 4 -3.73 10.09 -4.12
C ILE A 4 -4.05 10.80 -5.42
N ILE A 5 -4.68 10.11 -6.37
CA ILE A 5 -5.11 10.70 -7.64
C ILE A 5 -6.62 10.62 -7.80
N THR A 6 -7.19 11.49 -8.62
CA THR A 6 -8.64 11.57 -8.86
C THR A 6 -9.03 10.95 -10.19
N ALA A 7 -10.31 10.56 -10.31
CA ALA A 7 -10.87 10.10 -11.59
C ALA A 7 -10.72 11.15 -12.70
N THR A 8 -10.81 12.44 -12.37
CA THR A 8 -10.62 13.55 -13.31
C THR A 8 -9.18 13.57 -13.85
N GLN A 9 -8.17 13.46 -12.98
CA GLN A 9 -6.77 13.41 -13.42
C GLN A 9 -6.50 12.20 -14.33
N LEU A 10 -7.04 11.03 -13.98
CA LEU A 10 -6.90 9.85 -14.84
C LEU A 10 -7.63 10.03 -16.17
N ARG A 11 -8.83 10.60 -16.17
CA ARG A 11 -9.61 10.89 -17.38
C ARG A 11 -8.87 11.82 -18.34
N ASP A 12 -8.24 12.86 -17.81
CA ASP A 12 -7.46 13.81 -18.60
C ASP A 12 -6.26 13.13 -19.28
N VAL A 13 -5.57 12.22 -18.56
CA VAL A 13 -4.45 11.44 -19.12
C VAL A 13 -4.92 10.45 -20.19
N LEU A 14 -6.08 9.80 -19.99
CA LEU A 14 -6.65 8.83 -20.93
C LEU A 14 -7.28 9.50 -22.16
N GLY A 15 -7.64 10.77 -22.08
CA GLY A 15 -8.37 11.48 -23.13
C GLY A 15 -9.78 10.93 -23.38
N VAL A 16 -10.42 10.36 -22.36
CA VAL A 16 -11.76 9.75 -22.47
C VAL A 16 -12.84 10.66 -21.91
N SER A 17 -14.08 10.49 -22.40
CA SER A 17 -15.20 11.28 -21.91
C SER A 17 -15.87 10.65 -20.69
N ASP A 18 -16.49 11.49 -19.85
CA ASP A 18 -17.25 11.07 -18.68
C ASP A 18 -18.49 10.23 -19.04
N SER A 19 -19.08 10.49 -20.21
CA SER A 19 -20.22 9.72 -20.71
C SER A 19 -19.90 8.26 -21.06
N LEU A 20 -18.63 7.94 -21.36
CA LEU A 20 -18.18 6.59 -21.68
C LEU A 20 -17.64 5.86 -20.45
N PHE A 21 -16.91 6.58 -19.59
CA PHE A 21 -16.27 6.00 -18.40
C PHE A 21 -16.56 6.88 -17.18
N ASN A 22 -17.51 6.43 -16.36
CA ASN A 22 -17.92 7.17 -15.17
C ASN A 22 -16.86 7.13 -14.07
N ASP A 23 -16.97 8.02 -13.09
CA ASP A 23 -16.04 8.14 -11.98
C ASP A 23 -15.91 6.86 -11.16
N ALA A 24 -17.00 6.11 -10.96
CA ALA A 24 -16.96 4.87 -10.19
C ALA A 24 -16.03 3.82 -10.83
N TYR A 25 -16.09 3.71 -12.15
CA TYR A 25 -15.24 2.81 -12.93
C TYR A 25 -13.77 3.24 -12.87
N LEU A 26 -13.48 4.52 -13.11
CA LEU A 26 -12.11 5.05 -13.04
C LEU A 26 -11.54 4.96 -11.62
N ASN A 27 -12.33 5.21 -10.59
CA ASN A 27 -11.93 5.05 -9.21
C ASN A 27 -11.55 3.59 -8.89
N SER A 28 -12.24 2.60 -9.41
CA SER A 28 -11.89 1.19 -9.20
C SER A 28 -10.52 0.83 -9.81
N ILE A 29 -10.18 1.45 -10.94
CA ILE A 29 -8.88 1.29 -11.58
C ILE A 29 -7.78 1.94 -10.74
N ILE A 30 -8.02 3.16 -10.27
CA ILE A 30 -7.08 3.88 -9.41
C ILE A 30 -6.85 3.11 -8.10
N GLU A 31 -7.91 2.59 -7.46
CA GLU A 31 -7.79 1.76 -6.26
C GLU A 31 -6.93 0.51 -6.50
N SER A 32 -7.07 -0.12 -7.66
CA SER A 32 -6.24 -1.27 -8.04
C SER A 32 -4.77 -0.87 -8.22
N ALA A 33 -4.51 0.30 -8.80
CA ALA A 33 -3.16 0.85 -8.93
C ALA A 33 -2.57 1.21 -7.56
N GLU A 34 -3.34 1.86 -6.68
CA GLU A 34 -2.92 2.16 -5.32
C GLU A 34 -2.56 0.88 -4.54
N GLN A 35 -3.37 -0.16 -4.61
CA GLN A 35 -3.09 -1.46 -3.99
C GLN A 35 -1.80 -2.11 -4.50
N SER A 36 -1.40 -1.82 -5.73
CA SER A 36 -0.18 -2.35 -6.33
C SER A 36 1.06 -1.55 -5.95
N ILE A 37 0.95 -0.23 -5.80
CA ILE A 37 2.08 0.69 -5.59
C ILE A 37 2.33 0.98 -4.11
N LEU A 38 1.27 1.29 -3.34
CA LEU A 38 1.43 1.74 -1.95
C LEU A 38 2.22 0.76 -1.07
N PRO A 39 2.08 -0.58 -1.22
CA PRO A 39 2.90 -1.52 -0.46
C PRO A 39 4.41 -1.45 -0.73
N LEU A 40 4.81 -0.85 -1.84
CA LEU A 40 6.22 -0.68 -2.19
C LEU A 40 6.86 0.53 -1.48
N LEU A 41 6.04 1.47 -1.01
CA LEU A 41 6.51 2.71 -0.40
C LEU A 41 6.91 2.49 1.05
N THR A 42 8.09 2.94 1.43
CA THR A 42 8.73 2.65 2.73
C THR A 42 7.94 3.17 3.94
N ALA A 43 7.30 4.32 3.81
CA ALA A 43 6.53 4.92 4.88
C ALA A 43 5.07 4.46 4.92
N TYR A 44 4.64 3.54 4.06
CA TYR A 44 3.23 3.17 3.96
C TYR A 44 2.86 2.01 4.88
N GLN A 45 3.55 0.88 4.77
CA GLN A 45 3.22 -0.30 5.57
C GLN A 45 4.44 -1.18 5.86
N SER A 46 4.34 -1.95 6.96
CA SER A 46 5.27 -3.03 7.29
C SER A 46 4.49 -4.28 7.68
N ALA A 47 5.00 -5.46 7.31
CA ALA A 47 4.42 -6.73 7.76
C ALA A 47 4.78 -6.97 9.24
N VAL A 48 3.78 -7.37 10.04
CA VAL A 48 3.94 -7.67 11.47
C VAL A 48 3.92 -9.18 11.66
N THR A 49 5.01 -9.73 12.19
CA THR A 49 5.21 -11.18 12.34
C THR A 49 4.91 -11.70 13.74
N SER A 50 5.04 -10.83 14.74
CA SER A 50 4.73 -11.19 16.12
C SER A 50 4.46 -9.94 16.96
N TYR A 51 3.90 -10.13 18.15
CA TYR A 51 3.84 -9.11 19.20
C TYR A 51 4.15 -9.70 20.57
N ARG A 52 4.48 -8.84 21.51
CA ARG A 52 4.60 -9.13 22.94
C ARG A 52 4.11 -7.96 23.75
N VAL A 53 3.72 -8.21 24.99
CA VAL A 53 3.41 -7.13 25.96
C VAL A 53 4.40 -7.21 27.10
N LYS A 54 5.01 -6.08 27.46
CA LYS A 54 5.95 -5.99 28.56
C LYS A 54 5.92 -4.60 29.19
N LEU A 55 5.75 -4.56 30.49
CA LEU A 55 5.78 -3.31 31.30
C LEU A 55 4.79 -2.26 30.78
N GLY A 56 3.56 -2.65 30.46
CA GLY A 56 2.53 -1.77 29.96
C GLY A 56 2.76 -1.26 28.53
N LYS A 57 3.59 -1.95 27.76
CA LYS A 57 3.87 -1.66 26.36
C LYS A 57 3.56 -2.87 25.50
N ILE A 58 2.81 -2.66 24.43
CA ILE A 58 2.70 -3.62 23.35
C ILE A 58 3.79 -3.33 22.33
N ILE A 59 4.52 -4.37 21.94
CA ILE A 59 5.66 -4.29 21.03
C ILE A 59 5.40 -5.23 19.86
N PHE A 60 5.23 -4.66 18.68
CA PHE A 60 5.05 -5.38 17.43
C PHE A 60 6.40 -5.55 16.74
N THR A 61 6.69 -6.74 16.25
CA THR A 61 7.91 -7.04 15.48
C THR A 61 7.58 -7.04 13.99
N THR A 62 8.31 -6.25 13.22
CA THR A 62 8.17 -6.16 11.77
C THR A 62 9.14 -7.09 11.05
N GLN A 63 8.72 -7.58 9.88
CA GLN A 63 9.55 -8.46 9.05
C GLN A 63 10.76 -7.74 8.46
N ARG A 64 10.63 -6.44 8.19
CA ARG A 64 11.67 -5.56 7.64
C ARG A 64 11.87 -4.38 8.57
N PRO A 65 12.99 -3.65 8.44
CA PRO A 65 13.13 -2.38 9.11
C PRO A 65 11.94 -1.48 8.81
N ASN A 66 11.35 -0.89 9.84
CA ASN A 66 10.28 0.07 9.67
C ASN A 66 10.84 1.49 9.79
N PHE A 67 10.16 2.45 9.15
CA PHE A 67 10.53 3.86 9.18
C PHE A 67 9.56 4.68 10.03
N MET A 68 8.84 4.01 10.92
CA MET A 68 7.86 4.61 11.80
C MET A 68 8.55 5.27 12.97
N VAL A 69 8.12 6.48 13.31
CA VAL A 69 8.74 7.28 14.36
C VAL A 69 7.77 7.58 15.50
N LYS A 70 8.31 7.99 16.64
CA LYS A 70 7.55 8.43 17.80
C LYS A 70 6.42 9.41 17.43
N ASP A 71 5.33 9.32 18.18
CA ASP A 71 4.12 10.15 18.07
C ASP A 71 3.31 9.94 16.77
N GLN A 72 3.76 9.06 15.87
CA GLN A 72 2.95 8.64 14.74
C GLN A 72 1.83 7.71 15.17
N SER A 73 0.68 7.86 14.51
CA SER A 73 -0.45 6.94 14.64
C SER A 73 -0.32 5.80 13.63
N VAL A 74 -0.31 4.57 14.11
CA VAL A 74 -0.18 3.34 13.33
C VAL A 74 -1.43 2.49 13.48
N VAL A 75 -1.96 2.03 12.36
CA VAL A 75 -3.08 1.10 12.31
C VAL A 75 -2.54 -0.32 12.16
N ILE A 76 -2.83 -1.18 13.10
CA ILE A 76 -2.48 -2.60 13.10
C ILE A 76 -3.69 -3.41 12.65
N THR A 77 -3.50 -4.24 11.63
CA THR A 77 -4.53 -5.12 11.08
C THR A 77 -4.00 -6.54 10.84
N GLY A 78 -4.89 -7.52 10.82
CA GLY A 78 -4.51 -8.92 10.63
C GLY A 78 -3.79 -9.56 11.82
N CYS A 79 -3.80 -8.92 12.99
CA CYS A 79 -3.13 -9.38 14.22
C CYS A 79 -4.12 -9.90 15.29
N GLY A 80 -5.33 -10.27 14.89
CA GLY A 80 -6.33 -10.84 15.80
C GLY A 80 -6.81 -9.84 16.85
N SER A 81 -6.73 -10.19 18.12
CA SER A 81 -7.23 -9.38 19.25
C SER A 81 -6.50 -8.07 19.45
N VAL A 82 -5.29 -7.93 18.89
CA VAL A 82 -4.47 -6.71 19.00
C VAL A 82 -4.57 -5.80 17.78
N ASN A 83 -5.59 -6.01 16.93
CA ASN A 83 -5.92 -5.05 15.90
C ASN A 83 -6.36 -3.73 16.53
N GLY A 84 -5.89 -2.61 15.99
CA GLY A 84 -6.25 -1.30 16.52
C GLY A 84 -5.36 -0.18 15.99
N THR A 85 -5.61 1.02 16.48
CA THR A 85 -4.80 2.19 16.21
C THR A 85 -3.96 2.51 17.43
N TYR A 86 -2.67 2.61 17.25
CA TYR A 86 -1.69 2.83 18.31
C TYR A 86 -0.86 4.08 18.03
N THR A 87 -0.51 4.80 19.08
CA THR A 87 0.48 5.90 18.99
C THR A 87 1.83 5.36 19.41
N ILE A 88 2.83 5.50 18.54
CA ILE A 88 4.18 4.99 18.78
C ILE A 88 4.85 5.79 19.90
N ASN A 89 5.49 5.08 20.80
CA ASN A 89 6.31 5.67 21.86
C ASN A 89 7.81 5.33 21.70
N ASP A 90 8.66 5.91 22.59
CA ASP A 90 10.14 5.75 22.53
C ASP A 90 10.67 4.48 23.16
N TYR A 91 9.82 3.58 23.63
CA TYR A 91 10.27 2.44 24.41
C TYR A 91 11.06 1.45 23.56
N ASN A 92 12.41 1.48 23.71
CA ASN A 92 13.35 0.52 23.11
C ASN A 92 13.01 0.10 21.65
N SER A 93 12.50 1.02 20.87
CA SER A 93 12.19 0.73 19.47
C SER A 93 13.49 0.49 18.71
N THR A 94 13.60 -0.69 18.15
CA THR A 94 14.62 -1.00 17.14
C THR A 94 14.05 -0.74 15.76
N ALA A 95 14.88 -0.78 14.72
CA ALA A 95 14.40 -0.67 13.36
C ALA A 95 13.32 -1.73 13.01
N TYR A 96 13.23 -2.81 13.77
CA TYR A 96 12.28 -3.91 13.55
C TYR A 96 11.14 -3.94 14.57
N GLU A 97 11.01 -2.97 15.43
CA GLU A 97 10.00 -2.96 16.49
C GLU A 97 9.20 -1.66 16.50
N ILE A 98 7.91 -1.78 16.75
CA ILE A 98 6.99 -0.67 16.98
C ILE A 98 6.44 -0.86 18.38
N ALA A 99 6.63 0.11 19.25
CA ALA A 99 6.13 0.06 20.62
C ALA A 99 5.04 1.11 20.84
N ALA A 100 4.00 0.73 21.58
CA ALA A 100 2.92 1.62 21.99
C ALA A 100 2.46 1.28 23.41
N ASP A 101 1.78 2.22 24.06
CA ASP A 101 1.21 1.99 25.39
C ASP A 101 0.00 1.06 25.30
N THR A 102 -0.14 0.18 26.30
CA THR A 102 -1.29 -0.70 26.48
C THR A 102 -1.59 -0.93 27.95
N ALA A 103 -2.84 -1.23 28.26
CA ALA A 103 -3.27 -1.69 29.58
C ALA A 103 -3.25 -3.23 29.72
N ASP A 104 -2.90 -3.95 28.65
CA ASP A 104 -2.90 -5.40 28.64
C ASP A 104 -1.81 -5.96 29.59
N PRO A 105 -2.04 -7.13 30.20
CA PRO A 105 -1.04 -7.79 31.04
C PRO A 105 0.16 -8.23 30.23
N ASP A 106 1.30 -8.40 30.91
CA ASP A 106 2.54 -8.89 30.29
C ASP A 106 2.29 -10.23 29.58
N LEU A 107 2.72 -10.30 28.33
CA LEU A 107 2.54 -11.45 27.45
C LEU A 107 3.86 -11.76 26.73
N THR A 108 4.20 -13.05 26.69
CA THR A 108 5.35 -13.53 25.91
C THR A 108 5.10 -13.34 24.41
N ILE A 109 6.13 -13.52 23.61
CA ILE A 109 6.04 -13.36 22.15
C ILE A 109 4.93 -14.27 21.58
N GLN A 110 4.01 -13.65 20.86
CA GLN A 110 2.91 -14.29 20.15
C GLN A 110 3.15 -14.16 18.64
N PRO A 111 3.33 -15.28 17.91
CA PRO A 111 3.48 -15.24 16.47
C PRO A 111 2.15 -14.89 15.79
N ILE A 112 2.22 -14.18 14.66
CA ILE A 112 1.07 -13.81 13.84
C ILE A 112 1.20 -14.54 12.50
N ILE A 113 0.27 -15.48 12.24
CA ILE A 113 0.27 -16.31 11.03
C ILE A 113 -1.14 -16.32 10.44
N PRO A 114 -1.34 -15.86 9.19
CA PRO A 114 -0.37 -15.13 8.35
C PRO A 114 0.03 -13.78 8.96
N ALA A 115 1.14 -13.20 8.50
CA ALA A 115 1.62 -11.93 9.01
C ALA A 115 0.55 -10.83 8.90
N GLY A 116 0.42 -10.03 9.95
CA GLY A 116 -0.41 -8.84 9.96
C GLY A 116 0.25 -7.66 9.25
N LYS A 117 -0.35 -6.48 9.38
CA LYS A 117 0.14 -5.23 8.78
C LYS A 117 0.12 -4.09 9.80
N ALA A 118 1.16 -3.29 9.77
CA ALA A 118 1.24 -1.98 10.42
C ALA A 118 1.27 -0.91 9.34
N THR A 119 0.33 0.03 9.36
CA THR A 119 0.21 1.10 8.37
C THR A 119 0.15 2.44 9.09
N ILE A 120 0.92 3.43 8.65
CA ILE A 120 0.82 4.78 9.21
C ILE A 120 -0.55 5.36 8.83
N ALA A 121 -1.33 5.80 9.81
CA ALA A 121 -2.70 6.28 9.58
C ALA A 121 -2.78 7.45 8.58
N ALA A 122 -1.76 8.32 8.56
CA ALA A 122 -1.65 9.44 7.64
C ALA A 122 -0.80 9.15 6.38
N ALA A 123 -0.34 7.91 6.17
CA ALA A 123 0.60 7.58 5.08
C ALA A 123 0.05 7.93 3.69
N ILE A 124 -1.23 7.75 3.49
CA ILE A 124 -1.90 8.07 2.23
C ILE A 124 -1.81 9.57 1.93
N THR A 125 -2.04 10.42 2.93
CA THR A 125 -1.97 11.88 2.76
C THR A 125 -0.54 12.39 2.58
N LEU A 126 0.48 11.62 3.02
CA LEU A 126 1.89 11.97 2.80
C LEU A 126 2.28 11.92 1.32
N TYR A 127 1.62 11.10 0.53
CA TYR A 127 1.92 10.92 -0.88
C TYR A 127 1.00 11.70 -1.82
N ALA A 128 -0.11 12.22 -1.32
CA ALA A 128 -0.96 13.13 -2.09
C ALA A 128 -0.20 14.45 -2.37
N GLY A 129 -0.17 14.88 -3.62
CA GLY A 129 0.61 16.03 -4.04
C GLY A 129 2.11 15.77 -4.27
N VAL A 130 2.56 14.50 -4.21
CA VAL A 130 3.93 14.12 -4.59
C VAL A 130 3.94 13.70 -6.06
N PRO A 131 4.49 14.52 -6.97
CA PRO A 131 4.37 14.30 -8.42
C PRO A 131 4.94 12.95 -8.89
N ALA A 132 5.99 12.44 -8.25
CA ALA A 132 6.58 11.16 -8.60
C ALA A 132 5.62 10.00 -8.32
N VAL A 133 4.92 10.02 -7.17
CA VAL A 133 3.96 8.99 -6.78
C VAL A 133 2.68 9.11 -7.61
N GLU A 134 2.18 10.34 -7.83
CA GLU A 134 1.01 10.57 -8.70
C GLU A 134 1.25 10.08 -10.13
N ASN A 135 2.41 10.41 -10.72
CA ASN A 135 2.77 9.95 -12.06
C ASN A 135 2.95 8.43 -12.12
N ALA A 136 3.50 7.79 -11.09
CA ALA A 136 3.59 6.34 -11.02
C ALA A 136 2.20 5.71 -11.01
N LEU A 137 1.27 6.25 -10.21
CA LEU A 137 -0.12 5.79 -10.14
C LEU A 137 -0.86 6.01 -11.46
N LEU A 138 -0.71 7.17 -12.11
CA LEU A 138 -1.30 7.44 -13.42
C LEU A 138 -0.79 6.46 -14.49
N ASN A 139 0.51 6.14 -14.50
CA ASN A 139 1.07 5.17 -15.45
C ASN A 139 0.51 3.76 -15.22
N VAL A 140 0.42 3.30 -13.97
CA VAL A 140 -0.16 1.99 -13.67
C VAL A 140 -1.65 1.95 -13.95
N SER A 141 -2.40 3.00 -13.60
CA SER A 141 -3.83 3.10 -13.88
C SER A 141 -4.11 3.09 -15.39
N ASN A 142 -3.31 3.78 -16.18
CA ASN A 142 -3.40 3.76 -17.65
C ASN A 142 -3.17 2.35 -18.21
N GLU A 143 -2.15 1.63 -17.74
CA GLU A 143 -1.87 0.26 -18.18
C GLU A 143 -3.00 -0.71 -17.79
N ILE A 144 -3.56 -0.57 -16.58
CA ILE A 144 -4.72 -1.36 -16.14
C ILE A 144 -5.92 -1.06 -17.05
N PHE A 145 -6.21 0.23 -17.31
CA PHE A 145 -7.30 0.64 -18.19
C PHE A 145 -7.15 0.03 -19.59
N GLN A 146 -5.95 0.15 -20.18
CA GLN A 146 -5.68 -0.39 -21.50
C GLN A 146 -5.79 -1.92 -21.54
N SER A 147 -5.35 -2.62 -20.51
CA SER A 147 -5.45 -4.07 -20.43
C SER A 147 -6.89 -4.56 -20.41
N ILE A 148 -7.79 -3.83 -19.75
CA ILE A 148 -9.22 -4.16 -19.67
C ILE A 148 -9.92 -3.81 -20.98
N THR A 149 -9.67 -2.62 -21.53
CA THR A 149 -10.33 -2.16 -22.77
C THR A 149 -9.86 -2.91 -24.01
N ALA A 150 -8.56 -3.23 -24.10
CA ALA A 150 -8.03 -4.03 -25.22
C ALA A 150 -8.59 -5.47 -25.19
N ALA A 151 -8.75 -6.07 -24.03
CA ALA A 151 -9.37 -7.40 -23.90
C ALA A 151 -10.85 -7.40 -24.31
N GLY A 152 -11.57 -6.30 -24.06
CA GLY A 152 -13.00 -6.16 -24.43
C GLY A 152 -13.26 -5.83 -25.89
N GLY A 153 -12.26 -5.33 -26.63
CA GLY A 153 -12.43 -4.80 -27.99
C GLY A 153 -12.05 -5.74 -29.14
N GLN A 154 -11.47 -6.90 -28.90
CA GLN A 154 -10.90 -7.72 -29.97
C GLN A 154 -11.42 -9.17 -30.10
N ILE A 155 -12.40 -9.60 -29.31
CA ILE A 155 -12.78 -11.04 -29.39
C ILE A 155 -14.29 -11.22 -29.46
N GLU A 156 -14.83 -11.23 -30.67
CA GLU A 156 -16.01 -12.04 -30.99
C GLU A 156 -15.55 -13.50 -31.10
N GLY A 157 -15.87 -14.31 -30.08
CA GLY A 157 -15.90 -15.78 -30.26
C GLY A 157 -14.85 -16.63 -29.54
N VAL A 158 -14.13 -16.17 -28.53
CA VAL A 158 -13.25 -17.05 -27.72
C VAL A 158 -13.58 -16.84 -26.24
N ASP A 159 -13.72 -17.93 -25.47
CA ASP A 159 -13.81 -17.94 -24.01
C ASP A 159 -12.52 -17.34 -23.41
N PHE A 160 -12.52 -16.02 -23.19
CA PHE A 160 -11.41 -15.31 -22.60
C PHE A 160 -11.61 -15.21 -21.10
N ALA A 161 -10.87 -16.03 -20.35
CA ALA A 161 -10.70 -15.80 -18.92
C ALA A 161 -9.72 -14.63 -18.74
N PRO A 162 -10.14 -13.47 -18.16
CA PRO A 162 -9.23 -12.36 -17.94
C PRO A 162 -8.08 -12.81 -17.06
N ALA A 163 -6.87 -12.76 -17.61
CA ALA A 163 -5.66 -13.02 -16.82
C ALA A 163 -5.52 -11.92 -15.74
N PRO A 164 -5.12 -12.27 -14.52
CA PRO A 164 -4.87 -11.26 -13.50
C PRO A 164 -3.81 -10.27 -14.03
N PHE A 165 -4.07 -8.96 -13.81
CA PHE A 165 -3.14 -7.91 -14.23
C PHE A 165 -1.74 -8.19 -13.67
N ARG A 166 -0.76 -8.26 -14.56
CA ARG A 166 0.65 -8.33 -14.20
C ARG A 166 1.35 -7.12 -14.81
N MET A 167 1.99 -6.34 -13.96
CA MET A 167 2.79 -5.20 -14.40
C MET A 167 3.86 -5.68 -15.38
N SER A 168 3.91 -5.12 -16.60
CA SER A 168 4.94 -5.44 -17.58
C SER A 168 6.32 -5.04 -17.05
N ARG A 169 7.38 -5.72 -17.46
CA ARG A 169 8.76 -5.39 -17.04
C ARG A 169 9.13 -3.94 -17.36
N ALA A 170 8.67 -3.42 -18.49
CA ALA A 170 8.92 -2.06 -18.92
C ALA A 170 8.22 -1.05 -17.99
N LEU A 171 6.96 -1.31 -17.63
CA LEU A 171 6.20 -0.48 -16.69
C LEU A 171 6.85 -0.54 -15.30
N TYR A 172 7.19 -1.73 -14.83
CA TYR A 172 7.86 -1.91 -13.54
C TYR A 172 9.16 -1.08 -13.45
N THR A 173 9.99 -1.08 -14.50
CA THR A 173 11.22 -0.27 -14.53
C THR A 173 10.94 1.23 -14.48
N LYS A 174 9.90 1.71 -15.19
CA LYS A 174 9.50 3.13 -15.15
C LYS A 174 8.98 3.52 -13.76
N VAL A 175 8.11 2.71 -13.19
CA VAL A 175 7.55 2.93 -11.85
C VAL A 175 8.65 2.91 -10.79
N SER A 176 9.56 1.95 -10.84
CA SER A 176 10.70 1.84 -9.91
C SER A 176 11.62 3.06 -10.00
N ALA A 177 11.87 3.58 -11.21
CA ALA A 177 12.67 4.78 -11.38
C ALA A 177 12.00 6.03 -10.79
N LEU A 178 10.68 6.17 -10.96
CA LEU A 178 9.91 7.28 -10.37
C LEU A 178 9.86 7.21 -8.83
N LEU A 179 9.77 6.02 -8.29
CA LEU A 179 9.60 5.78 -6.86
C LEU A 179 10.90 5.56 -6.10
N SER A 180 12.07 5.66 -6.75
CA SER A 180 13.37 5.30 -6.17
C SER A 180 13.71 6.01 -4.86
N GLU A 181 13.24 7.25 -4.69
CA GLU A 181 13.42 8.02 -3.44
C GLU A 181 12.47 7.61 -2.31
N TYR A 182 11.37 6.92 -2.66
CA TYR A 182 10.29 6.56 -1.73
C TYR A 182 10.25 5.07 -1.40
N THR A 183 11.16 4.30 -1.97
CA THR A 183 11.21 2.83 -1.83
C THR A 183 12.55 2.38 -1.27
N ASP A 184 12.51 1.33 -0.46
CA ASP A 184 13.75 0.69 -0.03
C ASP A 184 14.30 -0.19 -1.14
N VAL A 185 15.62 -0.15 -1.34
CA VAL A 185 16.32 -0.96 -2.36
C VAL A 185 16.05 -2.47 -2.16
N GLU A 186 15.90 -2.92 -0.92
CA GLU A 186 15.58 -4.31 -0.61
C GLU A 186 14.16 -4.73 -1.06
N THR A 187 13.25 -3.78 -1.24
CA THR A 187 11.89 -4.06 -1.70
C THR A 187 11.85 -4.52 -3.16
N PHE A 188 12.82 -4.10 -3.96
CA PHE A 188 12.94 -4.46 -5.38
C PHE A 188 13.85 -5.67 -5.67
N ALA A 189 14.53 -6.17 -4.67
CA ALA A 189 15.51 -7.26 -4.81
C ALA A 189 14.89 -8.68 -4.66
N GLN A 190 13.55 -8.79 -4.59
CA GLN A 190 12.84 -10.09 -4.45
C GLN A 190 12.21 -10.56 -5.75
#